data_57abba20d010c61b3056aeb9b03a3830
#
_entry.id   57abba20d010c61b3056aeb9b03a3830
#
_cell.length_a   1.000
_cell.length_b   1.000
_cell.length_c   1.000
_cell.angle_alpha   90.00
_cell.angle_beta   90.00
_cell.angle_gamma   90.00
#
_symmetry.space_group_name_H-M   'P 1'
#
loop_
_entity.id
_entity.type
_entity.pdbx_description
1 polymer ?
#
loop_
_entity_poly.entity_id
_entity_poly.type
_entity_poly.pdbx_seq_one_letter_code
_entity_poly.pdbx_strand_id
1 'polypeptide(L)'
;MTARRLLSTVPPLLVLAVAVIGPWIPAASPTAPVAGPYEPWSGTHALGTDVLGRDVLARVLDGGRALIVQATVATTIGSLIGLGLGTWAGMTRRHRAARLTVRSVDALAALPAILLLLVLAAGAPGSGAAVVAASVLVSIPFSVRVLRERVAALVATDYARAAQARGDTAVARLRYDVLPGLVPTALAEAGIRFVASVQLAATAGFLGLGAGAPAANWGRMVQENSSGLTTNPLPVLIPAMLLVALAVGVTLLLDHLAGPVLGEAGRGHIGPDRIGQIG
;
A
#
# COMPACT_ATOMS: atom_id res chain seq x y z
N MET A 1 19.16 1.26 -20.20
CA MET A 1 18.64 1.66 -18.87
C MET A 1 19.72 2.48 -18.21
N THR A 2 19.45 3.73 -17.84
CA THR A 2 20.45 4.63 -17.26
C THR A 2 20.78 4.15 -15.82
N ALA A 3 22.06 4.24 -15.40
CA ALA A 3 22.54 3.86 -14.05
C ALA A 3 21.68 4.45 -12.93
N ARG A 4 21.09 5.62 -13.13
CA ARG A 4 20.18 6.31 -12.22
C ARG A 4 18.87 5.53 -12.01
N ARG A 5 18.37 4.79 -13.02
CA ARG A 5 17.17 3.94 -12.89
C ARG A 5 17.45 2.65 -12.11
N LEU A 6 18.64 2.08 -12.27
CA LEU A 6 19.06 0.91 -11.48
C LEU A 6 19.23 1.29 -9.99
N LEU A 7 19.82 2.45 -9.70
CA LEU A 7 20.02 2.91 -8.31
C LEU A 7 18.69 3.17 -7.56
N SER A 8 17.63 3.56 -8.27
CA SER A 8 16.32 3.82 -7.65
C SER A 8 15.45 2.57 -7.50
N THR A 9 15.68 1.50 -8.27
CA THR A 9 14.86 0.29 -8.24
C THR A 9 15.45 -0.84 -7.38
N VAL A 10 16.77 -0.88 -7.21
CA VAL A 10 17.46 -1.95 -6.45
C VAL A 10 17.09 -1.97 -4.95
N PRO A 11 17.14 -0.84 -4.21
CA PRO A 11 16.83 -0.86 -2.78
C PRO A 11 15.40 -1.37 -2.46
N PRO A 12 14.33 -0.90 -3.15
CA PRO A 12 12.99 -1.39 -2.88
C PRO A 12 12.79 -2.87 -3.20
N LEU A 13 13.39 -3.35 -4.28
CA LEU A 13 13.33 -4.75 -4.65
C LEU A 13 14.07 -5.62 -3.62
N LEU A 14 15.18 -5.14 -3.07
CA LEU A 14 15.92 -5.85 -2.04
C LEU A 14 15.12 -5.92 -0.74
N VAL A 15 14.46 -4.84 -0.31
CA VAL A 15 13.61 -4.85 0.89
C VAL A 15 12.38 -5.73 0.69
N LEU A 16 11.74 -5.69 -0.48
CA LEU A 16 10.66 -6.62 -0.80
C LEU A 16 11.14 -8.07 -0.81
N ALA A 17 12.33 -8.33 -1.34
CA ALA A 17 12.94 -9.66 -1.31
C ALA A 17 13.18 -10.13 0.13
N VAL A 18 13.74 -9.28 1.00
CA VAL A 18 13.92 -9.58 2.43
C VAL A 18 12.57 -9.89 3.08
N ALA A 19 11.54 -9.09 2.84
CA ALA A 19 10.22 -9.26 3.45
C ALA A 19 9.48 -10.52 2.93
N VAL A 20 9.69 -10.92 1.66
CA VAL A 20 9.01 -12.05 1.05
C VAL A 20 9.83 -13.35 1.19
N ILE A 21 11.12 -13.31 0.92
CA ILE A 21 11.99 -14.50 0.87
C ILE A 21 12.63 -14.77 2.23
N GLY A 22 12.79 -13.72 3.06
CA GLY A 22 13.45 -13.83 4.36
C GLY A 22 13.04 -15.02 5.23
N PRO A 23 11.73 -15.31 5.39
CA PRO A 23 11.27 -16.42 6.21
C PRO A 23 11.72 -17.83 5.74
N TRP A 24 12.17 -17.97 4.50
CA TRP A 24 12.71 -19.24 3.97
C TRP A 24 14.23 -19.33 4.04
N ILE A 25 14.91 -18.25 4.45
CA ILE A 25 16.36 -18.25 4.66
C ILE A 25 16.63 -18.97 5.98
N PRO A 26 17.48 -20.02 5.99
CA PRO A 26 17.84 -20.71 7.22
C PRO A 26 18.53 -19.75 8.19
N ALA A 27 17.87 -19.47 9.30
CA ALA A 27 18.36 -18.62 10.38
C ALA A 27 18.01 -19.26 11.72
N ALA A 28 18.49 -18.66 12.81
CA ALA A 28 18.08 -19.04 14.16
C ALA A 28 16.55 -18.89 14.32
N SER A 29 15.98 -19.48 15.37
CA SER A 29 14.56 -19.30 15.66
C SER A 29 14.25 -17.82 15.93
N PRO A 30 13.27 -17.19 15.23
CA PRO A 30 12.92 -15.81 15.48
C PRO A 30 12.19 -15.59 16.81
N THR A 31 11.83 -16.67 17.51
CA THR A 31 11.00 -16.63 18.72
C THR A 31 11.72 -17.11 19.99
N ALA A 32 12.75 -17.97 19.87
CA ALA A 32 13.48 -18.49 20.99
C ALA A 32 14.68 -17.58 21.37
N PRO A 33 14.93 -17.35 22.69
CA PRO A 33 16.17 -16.73 23.13
C PRO A 33 17.38 -17.59 22.74
N VAL A 34 18.44 -16.96 22.26
CA VAL A 34 19.67 -17.63 21.82
C VAL A 34 20.89 -17.17 22.62
N ALA A 35 20.80 -16.00 23.29
CA ALA A 35 21.87 -15.43 24.10
C ALA A 35 21.31 -14.42 25.12
N GLY A 36 22.15 -13.60 25.77
CA GLY A 36 21.73 -12.54 26.67
C GLY A 36 21.00 -11.39 25.96
N PRO A 37 20.26 -10.54 26.72
CA PRO A 37 19.59 -9.36 26.16
C PRO A 37 20.61 -8.32 25.62
N TYR A 38 20.33 -7.77 24.44
CA TYR A 38 21.10 -6.71 23.79
C TYR A 38 22.58 -7.02 23.57
N GLU A 39 22.95 -8.30 23.43
CA GLU A 39 24.33 -8.64 23.05
C GLU A 39 24.68 -8.04 21.68
N PRO A 40 25.89 -7.48 21.53
CA PRO A 40 26.34 -6.91 20.28
C PRO A 40 26.50 -7.98 19.19
N TRP A 41 26.74 -7.54 17.96
CA TRP A 41 27.03 -8.46 16.85
C TRP A 41 28.18 -9.40 17.17
N SER A 42 28.07 -10.63 16.72
CA SER A 42 29.08 -11.67 16.91
C SER A 42 29.11 -12.61 15.69
N GLY A 43 30.08 -13.52 15.63
CA GLY A 43 30.16 -14.50 14.55
C GLY A 43 28.96 -15.46 14.51
N THR A 44 28.22 -15.61 15.62
CA THR A 44 27.00 -16.41 15.74
C THR A 44 25.72 -15.58 15.57
N HIS A 45 25.73 -14.29 15.88
CA HIS A 45 24.60 -13.38 15.85
C HIS A 45 24.96 -12.11 15.08
N ALA A 46 24.79 -12.13 13.76
CA ALA A 46 25.25 -11.07 12.85
C ALA A 46 24.66 -9.67 13.08
N LEU A 47 23.51 -9.54 13.74
CA LEU A 47 22.90 -8.28 14.17
C LEU A 47 22.73 -8.19 15.70
N GLY A 48 23.35 -9.14 16.44
CA GLY A 48 23.20 -9.24 17.88
C GLY A 48 21.82 -9.74 18.30
N THR A 49 21.47 -9.49 19.56
CA THR A 49 20.22 -9.95 20.17
C THR A 49 19.30 -8.80 20.58
N ASP A 50 18.01 -9.08 20.72
CA ASP A 50 16.99 -8.15 21.17
C ASP A 50 16.81 -8.13 22.70
N VAL A 51 15.79 -7.41 23.18
CA VAL A 51 15.45 -7.28 24.61
C VAL A 51 15.23 -8.64 25.32
N LEU A 52 14.82 -9.66 24.60
CA LEU A 52 14.59 -11.01 25.11
C LEU A 52 15.69 -12.00 24.74
N GLY A 53 16.83 -11.54 24.24
CA GLY A 53 17.94 -12.39 23.81
C GLY A 53 17.68 -13.18 22.52
N ARG A 54 16.69 -12.78 21.70
CA ARG A 54 16.37 -13.43 20.42
C ARG A 54 17.26 -12.87 19.30
N ASP A 55 17.60 -13.68 18.33
CA ASP A 55 18.42 -13.26 17.19
C ASP A 55 17.72 -12.18 16.34
N VAL A 56 18.35 -11.02 16.19
CA VAL A 56 17.79 -9.87 15.48
C VAL A 56 17.68 -10.14 13.98
N LEU A 57 18.67 -10.82 13.36
CA LEU A 57 18.64 -11.15 11.94
C LEU A 57 17.47 -12.08 11.62
N ALA A 58 17.28 -13.13 12.40
CA ALA A 58 16.17 -14.05 12.23
C ALA A 58 14.81 -13.35 12.33
N ARG A 59 14.66 -12.43 13.27
CA ARG A 59 13.45 -11.61 13.44
C ARG A 59 13.23 -10.61 12.32
N VAL A 60 14.28 -10.02 11.80
CA VAL A 60 14.20 -9.11 10.63
C VAL A 60 13.73 -9.87 9.40
N LEU A 61 14.26 -11.06 9.16
CA LEU A 61 13.89 -11.90 8.04
C LEU A 61 12.42 -12.36 8.10
N ASP A 62 11.92 -12.69 9.30
CA ASP A 62 10.52 -13.13 9.49
C ASP A 62 9.53 -11.96 9.56
N GLY A 63 9.92 -10.83 10.16
CA GLY A 63 9.03 -9.73 10.54
C GLY A 63 8.43 -8.93 9.38
N GLY A 64 9.02 -9.00 8.19
CA GLY A 64 8.54 -8.32 6.99
C GLY A 64 7.31 -8.98 6.38
N ARG A 65 7.22 -10.31 6.46
CA ARG A 65 6.15 -11.10 5.82
C ARG A 65 4.76 -10.70 6.29
N ALA A 66 4.56 -10.57 7.59
CA ALA A 66 3.26 -10.19 8.14
C ALA A 66 2.78 -8.84 7.62
N LEU A 67 3.68 -7.85 7.54
CA LEU A 67 3.38 -6.51 7.00
C LEU A 67 2.97 -6.56 5.53
N ILE A 68 3.74 -7.26 4.69
CA ILE A 68 3.45 -7.37 3.25
C ILE A 68 2.14 -8.10 3.01
N VAL A 69 1.88 -9.20 3.71
CA VAL A 69 0.61 -9.95 3.57
C VAL A 69 -0.58 -9.09 3.98
N GLN A 70 -0.51 -8.44 5.15
CA GLN A 70 -1.59 -7.57 5.61
C GLN A 70 -1.84 -6.41 4.65
N ALA A 71 -0.79 -5.74 4.19
CA ALA A 71 -0.90 -4.63 3.24
C ALA A 71 -1.46 -5.10 1.89
N THR A 72 -1.02 -6.24 1.37
CA THR A 72 -1.50 -6.79 0.10
C THR A 72 -2.98 -7.14 0.18
N VAL A 73 -3.39 -7.84 1.23
CA VAL A 73 -4.81 -8.22 1.43
C VAL A 73 -5.67 -6.97 1.59
N ALA A 74 -5.25 -6.03 2.45
CA ALA A 74 -5.99 -4.78 2.66
C ALA A 74 -6.13 -3.96 1.38
N THR A 75 -5.05 -3.80 0.64
CA THR A 75 -5.04 -3.07 -0.64
C THR A 75 -5.93 -3.75 -1.66
N THR A 76 -5.83 -5.06 -1.82
CA THR A 76 -6.65 -5.81 -2.78
C THR A 76 -8.13 -5.63 -2.48
N ILE A 77 -8.56 -5.86 -1.24
CA ILE A 77 -9.96 -5.72 -0.84
C ILE A 77 -10.42 -4.26 -0.99
N GLY A 78 -9.65 -3.31 -0.44
CA GLY A 78 -10.00 -1.88 -0.48
C GLY A 78 -10.08 -1.34 -1.91
N SER A 79 -9.13 -1.71 -2.78
CA SER A 79 -9.12 -1.30 -4.19
C SER A 79 -10.25 -1.94 -5.00
N LEU A 80 -10.60 -3.21 -4.75
CA LEU A 80 -11.74 -3.85 -5.42
C LEU A 80 -13.07 -3.21 -5.02
N ILE A 81 -13.27 -2.92 -3.74
CA ILE A 81 -14.46 -2.18 -3.27
C ILE A 81 -14.46 -0.77 -3.87
N GLY A 82 -13.33 -0.08 -3.84
CA GLY A 82 -13.16 1.25 -4.42
C GLY A 82 -13.45 1.27 -5.92
N LEU A 83 -12.94 0.28 -6.65
CA LEU A 83 -13.17 0.11 -8.08
C LEU A 83 -14.66 -0.12 -8.37
N GLY A 84 -15.30 -1.03 -7.65
CA GLY A 84 -16.72 -1.33 -7.83
C GLY A 84 -17.61 -0.12 -7.54
N LEU A 85 -17.47 0.47 -6.35
CA LEU A 85 -18.30 1.62 -5.95
C LEU A 85 -17.98 2.88 -6.76
N GLY A 86 -16.71 3.16 -7.03
CA GLY A 86 -16.29 4.32 -7.83
C GLY A 86 -16.78 4.24 -9.27
N THR A 87 -16.62 3.07 -9.90
CA THR A 87 -17.10 2.83 -11.26
C THR A 87 -18.63 2.94 -11.35
N TRP A 88 -19.33 2.29 -10.43
CA TRP A 88 -20.79 2.40 -10.36
C TRP A 88 -21.24 3.84 -10.16
N ALA A 89 -20.66 4.57 -9.21
CA ALA A 89 -21.02 5.95 -8.91
C ALA A 89 -20.68 6.93 -10.05
N GLY A 90 -19.63 6.64 -10.83
CA GLY A 90 -19.22 7.45 -12.00
C GLY A 90 -20.08 7.21 -13.23
N MET A 91 -20.61 5.97 -13.43
CA MET A 91 -21.42 5.61 -14.61
C MET A 91 -22.93 5.77 -14.40
N THR A 92 -23.39 5.76 -13.14
CA THR A 92 -24.83 5.72 -12.86
C THR A 92 -25.55 7.03 -13.20
N ARG A 93 -26.74 6.94 -13.78
CA ARG A 93 -27.67 8.06 -13.96
C ARG A 93 -28.46 8.40 -12.69
N ARG A 94 -28.40 7.56 -11.66
CA ARG A 94 -29.09 7.76 -10.38
C ARG A 94 -28.30 8.69 -9.48
N HIS A 95 -28.23 9.97 -9.83
CA HIS A 95 -27.37 10.98 -9.13
C HIS A 95 -27.63 11.08 -7.61
N ARG A 96 -28.87 10.84 -7.14
CA ARG A 96 -29.19 10.82 -5.71
C ARG A 96 -28.54 9.64 -5.00
N ALA A 97 -28.65 8.43 -5.56
CA ALA A 97 -28.05 7.22 -5.00
C ALA A 97 -26.51 7.32 -5.00
N ALA A 98 -25.92 7.75 -6.12
CA ALA A 98 -24.47 7.98 -6.19
C ALA A 98 -23.97 8.98 -5.14
N ARG A 99 -24.68 10.10 -4.94
CA ARG A 99 -24.34 11.08 -3.90
C ARG A 99 -24.45 10.52 -2.49
N LEU A 100 -25.48 9.73 -2.20
CA LEU A 100 -25.66 9.09 -0.90
C LEU A 100 -24.50 8.11 -0.63
N THR A 101 -24.19 7.21 -1.58
CA THR A 101 -23.08 6.26 -1.43
C THR A 101 -21.76 6.99 -1.19
N VAL A 102 -21.44 8.02 -1.98
CA VAL A 102 -20.20 8.77 -1.79
C VAL A 102 -20.16 9.47 -0.43
N ARG A 103 -21.27 10.08 -0.01
CA ARG A 103 -21.34 10.71 1.33
C ARG A 103 -21.19 9.70 2.48
N SER A 104 -21.78 8.51 2.36
CA SER A 104 -21.61 7.45 3.36
C SER A 104 -20.16 6.98 3.44
N VAL A 105 -19.51 6.86 2.29
CA VAL A 105 -18.08 6.50 2.20
C VAL A 105 -17.21 7.67 2.74
N ASP A 106 -17.55 8.92 2.43
CA ASP A 106 -16.83 10.09 2.93
C ASP A 106 -16.95 10.23 4.47
N ALA A 107 -18.02 9.74 5.09
CA ALA A 107 -18.16 9.70 6.55
C ALA A 107 -17.09 8.80 7.19
N LEU A 108 -16.64 7.74 6.52
CA LEU A 108 -15.50 6.92 6.98
C LEU A 108 -14.19 7.72 6.96
N ALA A 109 -13.99 8.57 5.96
CA ALA A 109 -12.79 9.42 5.86
C ALA A 109 -12.72 10.50 6.95
N ALA A 110 -13.83 10.81 7.62
CA ALA A 110 -13.85 11.73 8.75
C ALA A 110 -13.26 11.11 10.03
N LEU A 111 -13.16 9.77 10.09
CA LEU A 111 -12.57 9.08 11.22
C LEU A 111 -11.05 9.06 11.09
N PRO A 112 -10.28 9.49 12.12
CA PRO A 112 -8.84 9.35 12.11
C PRO A 112 -8.44 7.87 12.00
N ALA A 113 -7.54 7.56 11.05
CA ALA A 113 -7.12 6.17 10.76
C ALA A 113 -6.64 5.41 12.01
N ILE A 114 -5.90 6.10 12.89
CA ILE A 114 -5.39 5.51 14.13
C ILE A 114 -6.55 5.19 15.10
N LEU A 115 -7.58 6.04 15.21
CA LEU A 115 -8.73 5.75 16.06
C LEU A 115 -9.50 4.53 15.55
N LEU A 116 -9.71 4.44 14.24
CA LEU A 116 -10.35 3.28 13.63
C LEU A 116 -9.55 2.00 13.89
N LEU A 117 -8.23 2.06 13.76
CA LEU A 117 -7.33 0.96 14.08
C LEU A 117 -7.46 0.53 15.55
N LEU A 118 -7.41 1.48 16.49
CA LEU A 118 -7.52 1.19 17.92
C LEU A 118 -8.87 0.55 18.29
N VAL A 119 -9.98 1.08 17.75
CA VAL A 119 -11.32 0.53 18.01
C VAL A 119 -11.44 -0.91 17.50
N LEU A 120 -10.98 -1.19 16.28
CA LEU A 120 -11.06 -2.54 15.72
C LEU A 120 -10.11 -3.52 16.44
N ALA A 121 -8.91 -3.07 16.78
CA ALA A 121 -7.96 -3.89 17.51
C ALA A 121 -8.43 -4.16 18.96
N ALA A 122 -9.10 -3.21 19.61
CA ALA A 122 -9.71 -3.40 20.93
C ALA A 122 -10.86 -4.41 20.88
N GLY A 123 -11.64 -4.42 19.78
CA GLY A 123 -12.72 -5.40 19.57
C GLY A 123 -12.24 -6.82 19.25
N ALA A 124 -11.00 -6.97 18.78
CA ALA A 124 -10.40 -8.26 18.44
C ALA A 124 -8.89 -8.27 18.79
N PRO A 125 -8.56 -8.35 20.09
CA PRO A 125 -7.19 -8.32 20.58
C PRO A 125 -6.34 -9.44 19.97
N GLY A 126 -5.12 -9.11 19.55
CA GLY A 126 -4.20 -10.07 18.95
C GLY A 126 -4.52 -10.47 17.50
N SER A 127 -5.55 -9.89 16.91
CA SER A 127 -5.99 -10.25 15.56
C SER A 127 -5.33 -9.41 14.48
N GLY A 128 -4.54 -10.05 13.60
CA GLY A 128 -4.05 -9.42 12.38
C GLY A 128 -5.18 -9.03 11.41
N ALA A 129 -6.33 -9.72 11.48
CA ALA A 129 -7.49 -9.39 10.66
C ALA A 129 -8.12 -8.04 11.05
N ALA A 130 -8.06 -7.63 12.32
CA ALA A 130 -8.50 -6.31 12.74
C ALA A 130 -7.67 -5.19 12.11
N VAL A 131 -6.35 -5.40 12.00
CA VAL A 131 -5.44 -4.46 11.31
C VAL A 131 -5.77 -4.37 9.82
N VAL A 132 -6.00 -5.51 9.17
CA VAL A 132 -6.43 -5.56 7.76
C VAL A 132 -7.76 -4.84 7.57
N ALA A 133 -8.75 -5.10 8.42
CA ALA A 133 -10.07 -4.45 8.35
C ALA A 133 -9.96 -2.93 8.50
N ALA A 134 -9.15 -2.44 9.45
CA ALA A 134 -8.88 -1.01 9.61
C ALA A 134 -8.28 -0.41 8.33
N SER A 135 -7.26 -1.08 7.76
CA SER A 135 -6.61 -0.63 6.53
C SER A 135 -7.56 -0.61 5.32
N VAL A 136 -8.43 -1.60 5.21
CA VAL A 136 -9.50 -1.65 4.17
C VAL A 136 -10.43 -0.45 4.32
N LEU A 137 -10.98 -0.24 5.52
CA LEU A 137 -11.95 0.84 5.77
C LEU A 137 -11.35 2.22 5.54
N VAL A 138 -10.09 2.43 5.92
CA VAL A 138 -9.36 3.68 5.66
C VAL A 138 -9.13 3.88 4.15
N SER A 139 -8.89 2.81 3.40
CA SER A 139 -8.57 2.89 1.96
C SER A 139 -9.80 3.19 1.08
N ILE A 140 -10.96 2.64 1.42
CA ILE A 140 -12.19 2.72 0.59
C ILE A 140 -12.54 4.16 0.17
N PRO A 141 -12.63 5.17 1.07
CA PRO A 141 -13.05 6.52 0.69
C PRO A 141 -12.18 7.15 -0.40
N PHE A 142 -10.89 6.98 -0.26
CA PHE A 142 -9.93 7.56 -1.20
C PHE A 142 -10.01 6.88 -2.57
N SER A 143 -10.04 5.55 -2.60
CA SER A 143 -10.14 4.79 -3.84
C SER A 143 -11.47 5.05 -4.57
N VAL A 144 -12.59 5.11 -3.84
CA VAL A 144 -13.90 5.44 -4.43
C VAL A 144 -13.87 6.83 -5.07
N ARG A 145 -13.30 7.83 -4.39
CA ARG A 145 -13.26 9.21 -4.88
C ARG A 145 -12.43 9.33 -6.15
N VAL A 146 -11.18 8.83 -6.14
CA VAL A 146 -10.28 8.90 -7.29
C VAL A 146 -10.85 8.16 -8.50
N LEU A 147 -11.33 6.93 -8.30
CA LEU A 147 -11.83 6.11 -9.40
C LEU A 147 -13.16 6.65 -9.95
N ARG A 148 -14.06 7.19 -9.10
CA ARG A 148 -15.28 7.85 -9.55
C ARG A 148 -14.98 9.06 -10.44
N GLU A 149 -14.05 9.92 -10.05
CA GLU A 149 -13.67 11.10 -10.83
C GLU A 149 -13.08 10.71 -12.18
N ARG A 150 -12.21 9.70 -12.19
CA ARG A 150 -11.63 9.19 -13.43
C ARG A 150 -12.70 8.59 -14.35
N VAL A 151 -13.61 7.78 -13.82
CA VAL A 151 -14.72 7.21 -14.58
C VAL A 151 -15.63 8.30 -15.14
N ALA A 152 -15.97 9.32 -14.36
CA ALA A 152 -16.76 10.45 -14.81
C ALA A 152 -16.12 11.19 -16.00
N ALA A 153 -14.79 11.38 -15.94
CA ALA A 153 -14.04 11.96 -17.05
C ALA A 153 -14.06 11.08 -18.30
N LEU A 154 -13.89 9.76 -18.15
CA LEU A 154 -13.92 8.81 -19.28
C LEU A 154 -15.31 8.76 -19.95
N VAL A 155 -16.39 8.73 -19.17
CA VAL A 155 -17.77 8.73 -19.68
C VAL A 155 -18.13 10.04 -20.38
N ALA A 156 -17.48 11.14 -20.04
CA ALA A 156 -17.69 12.44 -20.66
C ALA A 156 -16.98 12.62 -22.01
N THR A 157 -16.15 11.66 -22.46
CA THR A 157 -15.50 11.72 -23.77
C THR A 157 -16.51 11.57 -24.92
N ASP A 158 -16.20 12.16 -26.08
CA ASP A 158 -17.08 12.09 -27.25
C ASP A 158 -17.25 10.64 -27.73
N TYR A 159 -16.21 9.83 -27.64
CA TYR A 159 -16.26 8.41 -27.95
C TYR A 159 -17.29 7.66 -27.07
N ALA A 160 -17.25 7.86 -25.76
CA ALA A 160 -18.18 7.23 -24.84
C ALA A 160 -19.62 7.75 -24.99
N ARG A 161 -19.78 9.04 -25.35
CA ARG A 161 -21.09 9.61 -25.71
C ARG A 161 -21.65 9.02 -27.00
N ALA A 162 -20.82 8.84 -28.02
CA ALA A 162 -21.22 8.20 -29.27
C ALA A 162 -21.64 6.74 -29.03
N ALA A 163 -20.91 5.98 -28.20
CA ALA A 163 -21.30 4.62 -27.82
C ALA A 163 -22.68 4.59 -27.12
N GLN A 164 -22.93 5.56 -26.25
CA GLN A 164 -24.24 5.69 -25.61
C GLN A 164 -25.35 6.06 -26.58
N ALA A 165 -25.09 6.93 -27.56
CA ALA A 165 -26.06 7.29 -28.61
C ALA A 165 -26.40 6.11 -29.52
N ARG A 166 -25.47 5.20 -29.77
CA ARG A 166 -25.72 3.94 -30.50
C ARG A 166 -26.55 2.93 -29.70
N GLY A 167 -26.79 3.16 -28.41
CA GLY A 167 -27.56 2.27 -27.56
C GLY A 167 -26.74 1.14 -26.91
N ASP A 168 -25.42 1.29 -26.86
CA ASP A 168 -24.52 0.31 -26.23
C ASP A 168 -24.91 0.09 -24.76
N THR A 169 -24.91 -1.18 -24.32
CA THR A 169 -25.28 -1.54 -22.95
C THR A 169 -24.27 -0.99 -21.94
N ALA A 170 -24.70 -0.79 -20.69
CA ALA A 170 -23.79 -0.31 -19.62
C ALA A 170 -22.57 -1.23 -19.44
N VAL A 171 -22.72 -2.55 -19.63
CA VAL A 171 -21.64 -3.53 -19.53
C VAL A 171 -20.66 -3.40 -20.70
N ALA A 172 -21.17 -3.22 -21.92
CA ALA A 172 -20.33 -3.00 -23.10
C ALA A 172 -19.50 -1.72 -22.94
N ARG A 173 -20.14 -0.62 -22.54
CA ARG A 173 -19.47 0.66 -22.25
C ARG A 173 -18.46 0.54 -21.12
N LEU A 174 -18.76 -0.17 -20.04
CA LEU A 174 -17.79 -0.44 -18.98
C LEU A 174 -16.56 -1.15 -19.54
N ARG A 175 -16.78 -2.24 -20.28
CA ARG A 175 -15.69 -3.11 -20.75
C ARG A 175 -14.81 -2.46 -21.82
N TYR A 176 -15.40 -1.75 -22.77
CA TYR A 176 -14.69 -1.25 -23.96
C TYR A 176 -14.30 0.23 -23.87
N ASP A 177 -15.12 1.06 -23.17
CA ASP A 177 -14.89 2.51 -23.15
C ASP A 177 -14.23 2.96 -21.83
N VAL A 178 -14.59 2.33 -20.70
CA VAL A 178 -14.16 2.80 -19.38
C VAL A 178 -12.96 2.02 -18.83
N LEU A 179 -13.04 0.68 -18.79
CA LEU A 179 -12.00 -0.14 -18.17
C LEU A 179 -10.60 0.08 -18.75
N PRO A 180 -10.39 0.14 -20.08
CA PRO A 180 -9.04 0.34 -20.62
C PRO A 180 -8.39 1.65 -20.15
N GLY A 181 -9.18 2.73 -20.07
CA GLY A 181 -8.71 4.04 -19.57
C GLY A 181 -8.66 4.17 -18.05
N LEU A 182 -9.31 3.24 -17.32
CA LEU A 182 -9.37 3.25 -15.86
C LEU A 182 -8.23 2.44 -15.22
N VAL A 183 -7.80 1.34 -15.85
CA VAL A 183 -6.80 0.41 -15.32
C VAL A 183 -5.51 1.11 -14.87
N PRO A 184 -4.89 2.01 -15.64
CA PRO A 184 -3.67 2.68 -15.21
C PRO A 184 -3.87 3.49 -13.92
N THR A 185 -4.99 4.22 -13.82
CA THR A 185 -5.34 4.99 -12.62
C THR A 185 -5.62 4.07 -11.43
N ALA A 186 -6.33 2.96 -11.64
CA ALA A 186 -6.64 1.99 -10.60
C ALA A 186 -5.37 1.33 -10.04
N LEU A 187 -4.40 0.99 -10.90
CA LEU A 187 -3.13 0.41 -10.48
C LEU A 187 -2.28 1.42 -9.70
N ALA A 188 -2.21 2.67 -10.16
CA ALA A 188 -1.49 3.73 -9.44
C ALA A 188 -2.11 3.98 -8.06
N GLU A 189 -3.45 4.08 -7.98
CA GLU A 189 -4.18 4.23 -6.71
C GLU A 189 -3.95 3.03 -5.78
N ALA A 190 -4.02 1.81 -6.28
CA ALA A 190 -3.75 0.61 -5.50
C ALA A 190 -2.32 0.63 -4.91
N GLY A 191 -1.34 1.09 -5.66
CA GLY A 191 0.01 1.25 -5.16
C GLY A 191 0.13 2.26 -4.01
N ILE A 192 -0.52 3.42 -4.12
CA ILE A 192 -0.58 4.41 -3.03
C ILE A 192 -1.26 3.79 -1.79
N ARG A 193 -2.35 3.03 -1.97
CA ARG A 193 -3.03 2.34 -0.86
C ARG A 193 -2.15 1.27 -0.24
N PHE A 194 -1.34 0.57 -1.03
CA PHE A 194 -0.40 -0.42 -0.51
C PHE A 194 0.61 0.22 0.46
N VAL A 195 1.24 1.34 0.08
CA VAL A 195 2.16 2.07 0.97
C VAL A 195 1.46 2.52 2.24
N ALA A 196 0.26 3.10 2.14
CA ALA A 196 -0.53 3.51 3.29
C ALA A 196 -0.89 2.32 4.21
N SER A 197 -1.23 1.17 3.64
CA SER A 197 -1.53 -0.06 4.38
C SER A 197 -0.30 -0.64 5.09
N VAL A 198 0.88 -0.59 4.46
CA VAL A 198 2.16 -0.97 5.11
C VAL A 198 2.41 -0.07 6.32
N GLN A 199 2.26 1.24 6.16
CA GLN A 199 2.47 2.20 7.25
C GLN A 199 1.50 1.96 8.40
N LEU A 200 0.21 1.72 8.12
CA LEU A 200 -0.79 1.44 9.15
C LEU A 200 -0.53 0.11 9.86
N ALA A 201 -0.12 -0.93 9.14
CA ALA A 201 0.25 -2.23 9.71
C ALA A 201 1.54 -2.13 10.56
N ALA A 202 2.53 -1.33 10.15
CA ALA A 202 3.73 -1.06 10.95
C ALA A 202 3.37 -0.27 12.23
N THR A 203 2.49 0.73 12.12
CA THR A 203 1.98 1.50 13.26
C THR A 203 1.20 0.58 14.22
N ALA A 204 0.38 -0.31 13.71
CA ALA A 204 -0.30 -1.32 14.52
C ALA A 204 0.70 -2.19 15.30
N GLY A 205 1.74 -2.68 14.64
CA GLY A 205 2.82 -3.43 15.28
C GLY A 205 3.53 -2.60 16.37
N PHE A 206 3.87 -1.35 16.09
CA PHE A 206 4.49 -0.43 17.04
C PHE A 206 3.61 -0.18 18.28
N LEU A 207 2.29 -0.05 18.10
CA LEU A 207 1.34 0.11 19.20
C LEU A 207 1.04 -1.22 19.93
N GLY A 208 1.69 -2.32 19.54
CA GLY A 208 1.44 -3.64 20.14
C GLY A 208 0.12 -4.29 19.72
N LEU A 209 -0.52 -3.76 18.67
CA LEU A 209 -1.78 -4.27 18.12
C LEU A 209 -1.52 -5.39 17.09
N GLY A 210 -2.54 -6.20 16.81
CA GLY A 210 -2.42 -7.33 15.91
C GLY A 210 -1.80 -8.56 16.55
N ALA A 211 -1.15 -9.44 15.78
CA ALA A 211 -0.57 -10.68 16.30
C ALA A 211 0.44 -10.38 17.41
N GLY A 212 0.17 -10.93 18.60
CA GLY A 212 0.99 -10.75 19.79
C GLY A 212 2.39 -11.39 19.70
N ALA A 213 3.21 -11.21 20.75
CA ALA A 213 4.43 -11.97 20.91
C ALA A 213 4.11 -13.49 20.88
N PRO A 214 5.00 -14.34 20.35
CA PRO A 214 6.37 -14.06 19.94
C PRO A 214 6.53 -13.65 18.47
N ALA A 215 5.44 -13.45 17.71
CA ALA A 215 5.50 -13.14 16.28
C ALA A 215 6.36 -11.91 15.98
N ALA A 216 7.25 -12.03 15.01
CA ALA A 216 8.06 -10.92 14.55
C ALA A 216 7.22 -9.96 13.68
N ASN A 217 7.46 -8.65 13.84
CA ASN A 217 6.90 -7.58 13.02
C ASN A 217 7.85 -6.39 13.14
N TRP A 218 8.27 -5.79 12.03
CA TRP A 218 9.26 -4.70 12.06
C TRP A 218 8.83 -3.51 12.91
N GLY A 219 7.53 -3.12 12.88
CA GLY A 219 7.01 -2.06 13.75
C GLY A 219 7.11 -2.40 15.23
N ARG A 220 6.76 -3.64 15.60
CA ARG A 220 6.88 -4.14 16.97
C ARG A 220 8.34 -4.23 17.42
N MET A 221 9.24 -4.69 16.57
CA MET A 221 10.67 -4.76 16.90
C MET A 221 11.23 -3.40 17.30
N VAL A 222 10.82 -2.33 16.60
CA VAL A 222 11.19 -0.95 16.96
C VAL A 222 10.70 -0.60 18.37
N GLN A 223 9.45 -0.90 18.69
CA GLN A 223 8.88 -0.59 19.99
C GLN A 223 9.49 -1.43 21.14
N GLU A 224 9.58 -2.76 20.95
CA GLU A 224 10.13 -3.67 21.96
C GLU A 224 11.57 -3.34 22.36
N ASN A 225 12.38 -2.85 21.40
CA ASN A 225 13.81 -2.62 21.61
C ASN A 225 14.17 -1.15 21.86
N SER A 226 13.20 -0.24 21.92
CA SER A 226 13.45 1.20 22.07
C SER A 226 14.24 1.56 23.33
N SER A 227 14.08 0.81 24.40
CA SER A 227 14.84 0.99 25.65
C SER A 227 16.31 0.58 25.57
N GLY A 228 16.69 -0.24 24.59
CA GLY A 228 18.04 -0.75 24.39
C GLY A 228 18.89 0.03 23.40
N LEU A 229 18.41 1.18 22.89
CA LEU A 229 19.09 1.99 21.87
C LEU A 229 20.53 2.37 22.23
N THR A 230 20.82 2.61 23.49
CA THR A 230 22.16 2.97 23.97
C THR A 230 23.09 1.77 24.11
N THR A 231 22.57 0.55 24.23
CA THR A 231 23.33 -0.69 24.43
C THR A 231 23.59 -1.38 23.09
N ASN A 232 22.52 -1.66 22.34
CA ASN A 232 22.59 -2.18 20.97
C ASN A 232 21.51 -1.50 20.11
N PRO A 233 21.88 -0.59 19.21
CA PRO A 233 20.90 0.14 18.38
C PRO A 233 20.35 -0.69 17.22
N LEU A 234 21.00 -1.80 16.82
CA LEU A 234 20.64 -2.58 15.61
C LEU A 234 19.22 -3.15 15.64
N PRO A 235 18.72 -3.70 16.77
CA PRO A 235 17.35 -4.20 16.88
C PRO A 235 16.25 -3.16 16.58
N VAL A 236 16.57 -1.86 16.68
CA VAL A 236 15.67 -0.74 16.36
C VAL A 236 15.94 -0.19 14.97
N LEU A 237 17.22 0.13 14.68
CA LEU A 237 17.58 0.82 13.44
C LEU A 237 17.33 -0.02 12.19
N ILE A 238 17.64 -1.31 12.22
CA ILE A 238 17.48 -2.15 11.03
C ILE A 238 16.02 -2.27 10.60
N PRO A 239 15.05 -2.68 11.46
CA PRO A 239 13.66 -2.73 11.07
C PRO A 239 13.06 -1.37 10.72
N ALA A 240 13.48 -0.28 11.40
CA ALA A 240 13.06 1.07 11.06
C ALA A 240 13.54 1.50 9.66
N MET A 241 14.79 1.25 9.32
CA MET A 241 15.34 1.52 7.99
C MET A 241 14.66 0.70 6.90
N LEU A 242 14.34 -0.57 7.17
CA LEU A 242 13.61 -1.42 6.24
C LEU A 242 12.18 -0.90 5.98
N LEU A 243 11.49 -0.41 7.01
CA LEU A 243 10.17 0.23 6.83
C LEU A 243 10.25 1.49 5.97
N VAL A 244 11.22 2.36 6.22
CA VAL A 244 11.45 3.57 5.41
C VAL A 244 11.82 3.19 3.98
N ALA A 245 12.76 2.27 3.80
CA ALA A 245 13.21 1.84 2.49
C ALA A 245 12.08 1.15 1.69
N LEU A 246 11.20 0.39 2.36
CA LEU A 246 10.01 -0.20 1.75
C LEU A 246 9.03 0.88 1.27
N ALA A 247 8.69 1.85 2.13
CA ALA A 247 7.76 2.91 1.79
C ALA A 247 8.27 3.79 0.64
N VAL A 248 9.50 4.28 0.74
CA VAL A 248 10.14 5.10 -0.30
C VAL A 248 10.31 4.29 -1.59
N GLY A 249 10.76 3.05 -1.45
CA GLY A 249 11.04 2.20 -2.58
C GLY A 249 9.81 1.85 -3.40
N VAL A 250 8.71 1.48 -2.74
CA VAL A 250 7.44 1.21 -3.44
C VAL A 250 6.93 2.47 -4.12
N THR A 251 7.02 3.65 -3.48
CA THR A 251 6.64 4.92 -4.09
C THR A 251 7.45 5.21 -5.36
N LEU A 252 8.77 5.07 -5.30
CA LEU A 252 9.64 5.26 -6.47
C LEU A 252 9.35 4.26 -7.59
N LEU A 253 9.04 3.01 -7.24
CA LEU A 253 8.67 1.99 -8.22
C LEU A 253 7.36 2.37 -8.92
N LEU A 254 6.37 2.85 -8.18
CA LEU A 254 5.10 3.31 -8.73
C LEU A 254 5.27 4.51 -9.66
N ASP A 255 6.10 5.49 -9.30
CA ASP A 255 6.40 6.65 -10.14
C ASP A 255 7.05 6.22 -11.48
N HIS A 256 7.93 5.22 -11.43
CA HIS A 256 8.53 4.66 -12.63
C HIS A 256 7.54 3.93 -13.54
N LEU A 257 6.58 3.23 -12.97
CA LEU A 257 5.55 2.51 -13.72
C LEU A 257 4.47 3.47 -14.27
N ALA A 258 4.14 4.53 -13.53
CA ALA A 258 3.16 5.52 -13.94
C ALA A 258 3.70 6.54 -14.96
N GLY A 259 4.99 6.84 -14.92
CA GLY A 259 5.63 7.87 -15.77
C GLY A 259 5.42 7.71 -17.28
N PRO A 260 5.55 6.51 -17.89
CA PRO A 260 5.28 6.31 -19.32
C PRO A 260 3.82 6.54 -19.69
N VAL A 261 2.89 6.12 -18.81
CA VAL A 261 1.43 6.19 -19.05
C VAL A 261 0.92 7.63 -18.99
N LEU A 262 1.49 8.46 -18.11
CA LEU A 262 1.13 9.88 -18.01
C LEU A 262 1.78 10.73 -19.11
N GLY A 263 2.95 10.35 -19.59
CA GLY A 263 3.67 11.03 -20.67
C GLY A 263 3.00 10.89 -22.04
N GLU A 264 2.33 9.79 -22.32
CA GLU A 264 1.59 9.58 -23.56
C GLU A 264 0.23 10.31 -23.57
N ALA A 265 -0.44 10.40 -22.43
CA ALA A 265 -1.70 11.14 -22.30
C ALA A 265 -1.54 12.65 -22.53
N GLY A 266 -0.37 13.21 -22.21
CA GLY A 266 -0.06 14.64 -22.44
C GLY A 266 0.34 14.99 -23.88
N ARG A 267 0.85 14.04 -24.64
CA ARG A 267 1.31 14.29 -26.04
C ARG A 267 0.19 14.18 -27.09
N GLY A 268 -0.93 13.58 -26.76
CA GLY A 268 -2.06 13.42 -27.70
C GLY A 268 -2.89 14.72 -27.90
N HIS A 269 -2.57 15.82 -27.24
CA HIS A 269 -3.39 17.05 -27.28
C HIS A 269 -2.69 18.27 -27.87
N ILE A 270 -1.48 18.13 -28.39
CA ILE A 270 -0.79 19.22 -29.10
C ILE A 270 -0.40 18.71 -30.49
N GLY A 271 -1.38 18.65 -31.38
CA GLY A 271 -1.13 18.59 -32.82
C GLY A 271 -0.62 19.96 -33.29
N PRO A 272 0.57 20.06 -33.91
CA PRO A 272 1.03 21.30 -34.51
C PRO A 272 0.46 21.38 -35.91
N ASP A 273 -0.77 21.90 -36.07
CA ASP A 273 -1.22 22.36 -37.38
C ASP A 273 -2.48 23.21 -37.26
N ARG A 274 -2.26 24.51 -37.21
CA ARG A 274 -3.14 25.56 -37.79
C ARG A 274 -2.62 26.97 -37.49
N ILE A 275 -1.33 27.22 -37.77
CA ILE A 275 -0.90 28.59 -37.98
C ILE A 275 -0.29 28.62 -39.37
N GLY A 276 -1.09 28.92 -40.38
CA GLY A 276 -0.56 29.10 -41.73
C GLY A 276 -1.59 29.00 -42.84
N GLN A 277 -2.76 29.64 -42.73
CA GLN A 277 -3.60 29.99 -43.88
C GLN A 277 -4.61 31.07 -43.53
N ILE A 278 -4.12 32.30 -43.28
CA ILE A 278 -4.83 33.54 -43.62
C ILE A 278 -3.72 34.52 -44.04
N GLY A 279 -3.45 34.56 -45.32
CA GLY A 279 -2.69 35.56 -46.04
C GLY A 279 -3.40 35.75 -47.34
#